data_e29f306b60d328d671f452fe5acbade2
#
_entry.id   e29f306b60d328d671f452fe5acbade2
#
_cell.length_a   1.000
_cell.length_b   1.000
_cell.length_c   1.000
_cell.angle_alpha   90.00
_cell.angle_beta   90.00
_cell.angle_gamma   90.00
#
_symmetry.space_group_name_H-M   'P 1'
#
loop_
_entity.id
_entity.type
_entity.pdbx_description
1 polymer ?
#
loop_
_entity_poly.entity_id
_entity_poly.type
_entity_poly.pdbx_seq_one_letter_code
_entity_poly.pdbx_strand_id
1 'polypeptide(L)'
;IQRDRQAAYFAAPEGARVLLCSEIGSEGRNFQFAHHLILWDLPENPELVEQRIGRLDRIGQTDTIHIHLPYIPGTSEEVWVQFYNQGVGIFNQPVPTALILAHQFGEKLTSLSEKFDTDTLQTLVAEVSDARKDLGQQLENGYLRLLARNSNHPGQSEVLREQIQACDIDS
;
A
#
# COMPACT_ATOMS: atom_id res chain seq x y z
N ILE A 1 11.16 -23.11 -12.88
CA ILE A 1 10.92 -23.55 -14.29
C ILE A 1 9.42 -23.65 -14.62
N GLN A 2 8.59 -24.39 -13.86
CA GLN A 2 7.16 -24.53 -14.16
C GLN A 2 6.39 -23.22 -13.94
N ARG A 3 6.63 -22.54 -12.83
CA ARG A 3 6.02 -21.23 -12.51
C ARG A 3 6.36 -20.15 -13.55
N ASP A 4 7.57 -20.17 -14.09
CA ASP A 4 8.01 -19.21 -15.13
C ASP A 4 7.27 -19.43 -16.44
N ARG A 5 7.05 -20.70 -16.80
CA ARG A 5 6.25 -21.04 -17.99
C ARG A 5 4.79 -20.60 -17.86
N GLN A 6 4.19 -20.76 -16.67
CA GLN A 6 2.81 -20.32 -16.43
C GLN A 6 2.68 -18.81 -16.48
N ALA A 7 3.62 -18.05 -15.88
CA ALA A 7 3.62 -16.61 -15.99
C ALA A 7 3.84 -16.11 -17.42
N ALA A 8 4.75 -16.74 -18.16
CA ALA A 8 4.97 -16.43 -19.58
C ALA A 8 3.75 -16.74 -20.44
N TYR A 9 3.06 -17.86 -20.16
CA TYR A 9 1.81 -18.21 -20.85
C TYR A 9 0.67 -17.24 -20.54
N PHE A 10 0.58 -16.75 -19.29
CA PHE A 10 -0.38 -15.71 -18.92
C PHE A 10 -0.08 -14.37 -19.61
N ALA A 11 1.19 -14.06 -19.85
CA ALA A 11 1.61 -12.84 -20.53
C ALA A 11 1.44 -12.90 -22.06
N ALA A 12 1.26 -14.10 -22.65
CA ALA A 12 1.13 -14.25 -24.08
C ALA A 12 -0.28 -13.82 -24.58
N PRO A 13 -0.41 -13.16 -25.75
CA PRO A 13 -1.71 -12.73 -26.30
C PRO A 13 -2.73 -13.87 -26.43
N GLU A 14 -2.27 -15.06 -26.84
CA GLU A 14 -3.09 -16.26 -26.97
C GLU A 14 -3.00 -17.19 -25.75
N GLY A 15 -2.51 -16.63 -24.63
CA GLY A 15 -2.26 -17.38 -23.41
C GLY A 15 -3.47 -17.49 -22.47
N ALA A 16 -3.18 -17.75 -21.20
CA ALA A 16 -4.21 -17.88 -20.18
C ALA A 16 -4.87 -16.51 -19.92
N ARG A 17 -6.19 -16.50 -19.72
CA ARG A 17 -6.97 -15.29 -19.38
C ARG A 17 -6.97 -15.00 -17.87
N VAL A 18 -6.62 -15.98 -17.06
CA VAL A 18 -6.58 -15.90 -15.60
C VAL A 18 -5.34 -16.61 -15.10
N LEU A 19 -4.66 -16.02 -14.15
CA LEU A 19 -3.56 -16.62 -13.40
C LEU A 19 -3.93 -16.70 -11.93
N LEU A 20 -3.93 -17.92 -11.38
CA LEU A 20 -4.07 -18.16 -9.95
C LEU A 20 -2.68 -18.24 -9.32
N CYS A 21 -2.42 -17.37 -8.34
CA CYS A 21 -1.15 -17.30 -7.63
C CYS A 21 -1.35 -17.45 -6.13
N SER A 22 -0.43 -18.17 -5.47
CA SER A 22 -0.13 -17.98 -4.05
C SER A 22 0.88 -16.83 -3.88
N GLU A 23 1.11 -16.36 -2.64
CA GLU A 23 2.10 -15.32 -2.36
C GLU A 23 3.49 -15.66 -2.93
N ILE A 24 3.99 -16.86 -2.66
CA ILE A 24 5.26 -17.36 -3.20
C ILE A 24 5.24 -17.42 -4.74
N GLY A 25 4.09 -17.68 -5.34
CA GLY A 25 3.93 -17.74 -6.80
C GLY A 25 4.02 -16.38 -7.48
N SER A 26 3.62 -15.33 -6.79
CA SER A 26 3.64 -13.95 -7.30
C SER A 26 4.92 -13.19 -6.96
N GLU A 27 5.71 -13.66 -5.98
CA GLU A 27 6.90 -12.97 -5.49
C GLU A 27 7.95 -12.74 -6.61
N GLY A 28 8.49 -11.53 -6.65
CA GLY A 28 9.51 -11.13 -7.62
C GLY A 28 9.02 -10.94 -9.06
N ARG A 29 7.72 -11.14 -9.35
CA ARG A 29 7.16 -11.06 -10.70
C ARG A 29 6.52 -9.71 -10.98
N ASN A 30 6.45 -9.37 -12.26
CA ASN A 30 5.78 -8.19 -12.76
C ASN A 30 4.59 -8.63 -13.63
N PHE A 31 3.38 -8.18 -13.25
CA PHE A 31 2.13 -8.42 -13.98
C PHE A 31 1.49 -7.12 -14.46
N GLN A 32 2.30 -6.12 -14.77
CA GLN A 32 1.87 -4.79 -15.21
C GLN A 32 0.97 -4.79 -16.45
N PHE A 33 0.99 -5.85 -17.25
CA PHE A 33 0.08 -6.05 -18.38
C PHE A 33 -1.33 -6.48 -17.98
N ALA A 34 -1.54 -6.87 -16.71
CA ALA A 34 -2.86 -7.24 -16.18
C ALA A 34 -3.48 -6.05 -15.45
N HIS A 35 -4.79 -5.85 -15.63
CA HIS A 35 -5.52 -4.70 -15.08
C HIS A 35 -6.59 -5.11 -14.07
N HIS A 36 -6.78 -6.41 -13.84
CA HIS A 36 -7.71 -6.95 -12.86
C HIS A 36 -6.98 -7.80 -11.84
N LEU A 37 -7.13 -7.45 -10.57
CA LEU A 37 -6.62 -8.20 -9.43
C LEU A 37 -7.79 -8.70 -8.58
N ILE A 38 -7.88 -9.99 -8.37
CA ILE A 38 -8.86 -10.59 -7.46
C ILE A 38 -8.10 -11.01 -6.21
N LEU A 39 -8.38 -10.36 -5.09
CA LEU A 39 -7.87 -10.74 -3.78
C LEU A 39 -8.90 -11.68 -3.14
N TRP A 40 -8.67 -12.98 -3.30
CA TRP A 40 -9.57 -14.02 -2.78
C TRP A 40 -9.56 -14.09 -1.27
N ASP A 41 -8.43 -13.81 -0.67
CA ASP A 41 -8.21 -13.64 0.76
C ASP A 41 -7.49 -12.33 1.03
N LEU A 42 -7.82 -11.68 2.14
CA LEU A 42 -7.11 -10.49 2.62
C LEU A 42 -6.21 -10.87 3.79
N PRO A 43 -4.89 -10.64 3.67
CA PRO A 43 -3.98 -10.83 4.79
C PRO A 43 -4.22 -9.77 5.86
N GLU A 44 -3.99 -10.12 7.12
CA GLU A 44 -4.06 -9.18 8.24
C GLU A 44 -2.94 -8.13 8.19
N ASN A 45 -1.81 -8.45 7.55
CA ASN A 45 -0.72 -7.51 7.35
C ASN A 45 -0.96 -6.65 6.10
N PRO A 46 -1.13 -5.32 6.26
CA PRO A 46 -1.37 -4.41 5.14
C PRO A 46 -0.21 -4.34 4.14
N GLU A 47 1.03 -4.58 4.56
CA GLU A 47 2.18 -4.60 3.65
C GLU A 47 2.05 -5.70 2.59
N LEU A 48 1.45 -6.84 2.96
CA LEU A 48 1.18 -7.92 2.01
C LEU A 48 0.07 -7.53 1.01
N VAL A 49 -0.92 -6.76 1.45
CA VAL A 49 -1.96 -6.22 0.56
C VAL A 49 -1.32 -5.27 -0.46
N GLU A 50 -0.53 -4.31 0.00
CA GLU A 50 0.19 -3.38 -0.87
C GLU A 50 1.17 -4.10 -1.82
N GLN A 51 1.85 -5.12 -1.33
CA GLN A 51 2.76 -5.93 -2.13
C GLN A 51 2.02 -6.67 -3.25
N ARG A 52 0.80 -7.22 -2.98
CA ARG A 52 -0.04 -7.87 -3.99
C ARG A 52 -0.49 -6.87 -5.04
N ILE A 53 -0.95 -5.69 -4.65
CA ILE A 53 -1.35 -4.59 -5.56
C ILE A 53 -0.16 -4.13 -6.40
N GLY A 54 0.99 -3.94 -5.78
CA GLY A 54 2.23 -3.51 -6.43
C GLY A 54 2.80 -4.49 -7.47
N ARG A 55 2.22 -5.69 -7.64
CA ARG A 55 2.56 -6.58 -8.77
C ARG A 55 1.99 -6.07 -10.10
N LEU A 56 0.89 -5.34 -10.05
CA LEU A 56 0.22 -4.74 -11.20
C LEU A 56 0.51 -3.25 -11.27
N ASP A 57 0.44 -2.56 -10.12
CA ASP A 57 0.66 -1.13 -9.98
C ASP A 57 2.16 -0.82 -9.87
N ARG A 58 2.77 -0.49 -11.00
CA ARG A 58 4.20 -0.16 -11.10
C ARG A 58 4.42 1.11 -11.90
N ILE A 59 5.62 1.67 -11.74
CA ILE A 59 6.07 2.82 -12.55
C ILE A 59 5.92 2.47 -14.03
N GLY A 60 5.15 3.30 -14.75
CA GLY A 60 4.81 3.09 -16.16
C GLY A 60 3.47 2.40 -16.40
N GLN A 61 2.71 2.05 -15.37
CA GLN A 61 1.31 1.65 -15.52
C GLN A 61 0.47 2.85 -15.98
N THR A 62 -0.24 2.69 -17.08
CA THR A 62 -1.09 3.72 -17.67
C THR A 62 -2.58 3.42 -17.52
N ASP A 63 -2.91 2.17 -17.28
CA ASP A 63 -4.28 1.70 -17.19
C ASP A 63 -4.75 1.62 -15.73
N THR A 64 -6.04 1.81 -15.52
CA THR A 64 -6.67 1.67 -14.21
C THR A 64 -6.66 0.21 -13.77
N ILE A 65 -6.17 -0.04 -12.57
CA ILE A 65 -6.21 -1.37 -11.96
C ILE A 65 -7.54 -1.52 -11.21
N HIS A 66 -8.27 -2.58 -11.57
CA HIS A 66 -9.51 -2.96 -10.93
C HIS A 66 -9.26 -4.03 -9.88
N ILE A 67 -9.49 -3.69 -8.60
CA ILE A 67 -9.32 -4.61 -7.49
C ILE A 67 -10.69 -5.18 -7.11
N HIS A 68 -10.81 -6.49 -7.15
CA HIS A 68 -12.02 -7.23 -6.82
C HIS A 68 -11.84 -7.93 -5.48
N LEU A 69 -12.76 -7.69 -4.55
CA LEU A 69 -12.74 -8.20 -3.18
C LEU A 69 -14.03 -9.02 -2.96
N PRO A 70 -14.04 -10.32 -3.30
CA PRO A 70 -15.16 -11.17 -2.95
C PRO A 70 -15.16 -11.39 -1.43
N TYR A 71 -16.32 -11.23 -0.78
CA TYR A 71 -16.50 -11.52 0.64
C TYR A 71 -17.94 -11.92 0.93
N ILE A 72 -18.16 -12.61 2.05
CA ILE A 72 -19.48 -12.96 2.53
C ILE A 72 -19.93 -11.92 3.57
N PRO A 73 -21.05 -11.21 3.35
CA PRO A 73 -21.57 -10.27 4.32
C PRO A 73 -21.90 -10.94 5.68
N GLY A 74 -21.60 -10.24 6.77
CA GLY A 74 -21.82 -10.74 8.11
C GLY A 74 -20.73 -11.68 8.63
N THR A 75 -19.56 -11.71 7.99
CA THR A 75 -18.44 -12.56 8.38
C THR A 75 -17.18 -11.75 8.70
N SER A 76 -16.16 -12.45 9.20
CA SER A 76 -14.82 -11.88 9.42
C SER A 76 -14.21 -11.28 8.15
N GLU A 77 -14.55 -11.79 6.98
CA GLU A 77 -14.07 -11.26 5.71
C GLU A 77 -14.57 -9.82 5.49
N GLU A 78 -15.85 -9.55 5.81
CA GLU A 78 -16.39 -8.19 5.73
C GLU A 78 -15.63 -7.23 6.64
N VAL A 79 -15.26 -7.65 7.85
CA VAL A 79 -14.49 -6.82 8.78
C VAL A 79 -13.19 -6.34 8.14
N TRP A 80 -12.42 -7.25 7.56
CA TRP A 80 -11.15 -6.91 6.90
C TRP A 80 -11.34 -6.09 5.63
N VAL A 81 -12.35 -6.40 4.81
CA VAL A 81 -12.66 -5.62 3.61
C VAL A 81 -13.03 -4.18 3.98
N GLN A 82 -13.89 -3.97 4.96
CA GLN A 82 -14.29 -2.62 5.38
C GLN A 82 -13.16 -1.86 6.07
N PHE A 83 -12.36 -2.54 6.90
CA PHE A 83 -11.17 -1.96 7.51
C PHE A 83 -10.21 -1.43 6.45
N TYR A 84 -9.86 -2.24 5.46
CA TYR A 84 -8.92 -1.84 4.40
C TYR A 84 -9.50 -0.83 3.42
N ASN A 85 -10.75 -0.98 3.03
CA ASN A 85 -11.40 -0.13 2.02
C ASN A 85 -11.77 1.23 2.58
N GLN A 86 -12.59 1.27 3.62
CA GLN A 86 -13.15 2.53 4.14
C GLN A 86 -12.30 3.11 5.27
N GLY A 87 -11.75 2.28 6.16
CA GLY A 87 -10.90 2.72 7.25
C GLY A 87 -9.54 3.20 6.76
N VAL A 88 -8.72 2.30 6.25
CA VAL A 88 -7.35 2.57 5.81
C VAL A 88 -7.31 3.24 4.43
N GLY A 89 -8.18 2.84 3.49
CA GLY A 89 -8.20 3.36 2.12
C GLY A 89 -7.06 2.84 1.23
N ILE A 90 -6.50 1.66 1.55
CA ILE A 90 -5.30 1.10 0.94
C ILE A 90 -5.46 0.77 -0.55
N PHE A 91 -6.72 0.56 -1.01
CA PHE A 91 -7.00 0.23 -2.41
C PHE A 91 -7.00 1.45 -3.35
N ASN A 92 -7.01 2.67 -2.80
CA ASN A 92 -7.02 3.89 -3.59
C ASN A 92 -5.62 4.49 -3.77
N GLN A 93 -4.75 4.31 -2.76
CA GLN A 93 -3.39 4.83 -2.74
C GLN A 93 -2.56 4.12 -1.68
N PRO A 94 -1.22 4.10 -1.79
CA PRO A 94 -0.35 3.62 -0.72
C PRO A 94 -0.58 4.40 0.58
N VAL A 95 -0.65 3.71 1.71
CA VAL A 95 -0.89 4.30 3.02
C VAL A 95 0.26 4.00 3.98
N PRO A 96 1.25 4.90 4.13
CA PRO A 96 2.44 4.66 4.96
C PRO A 96 2.14 4.33 6.42
N THR A 97 0.94 4.70 6.90
CA THR A 97 0.48 4.44 8.27
C THR A 97 -0.34 3.17 8.42
N ALA A 98 -0.54 2.40 7.34
CA ALA A 98 -1.41 1.23 7.34
C ALA A 98 -1.01 0.19 8.40
N LEU A 99 0.29 -0.08 8.56
CA LEU A 99 0.80 -1.02 9.55
C LEU A 99 0.57 -0.53 10.99
N ILE A 100 0.71 0.78 11.23
CA ILE A 100 0.44 1.39 12.54
C ILE A 100 -1.04 1.24 12.89
N LEU A 101 -1.93 1.51 11.92
CA LEU A 101 -3.37 1.36 12.10
C LEU A 101 -3.76 -0.10 12.35
N ALA A 102 -3.21 -1.05 11.58
CA ALA A 102 -3.47 -2.47 11.79
C ALA A 102 -3.03 -2.92 13.19
N HIS A 103 -1.92 -2.42 13.69
CA HIS A 103 -1.43 -2.71 15.04
C HIS A 103 -2.32 -2.07 16.13
N GLN A 104 -2.69 -0.80 15.93
CA GLN A 104 -3.50 -0.04 16.89
C GLN A 104 -4.91 -0.63 17.06
N PHE A 105 -5.50 -1.11 15.98
CA PHE A 105 -6.87 -1.63 15.97
C PHE A 105 -6.96 -3.17 15.95
N GLY A 106 -5.82 -3.87 16.00
CA GLY A 106 -5.73 -5.33 15.85
C GLY A 106 -6.63 -6.12 16.81
N GLU A 107 -6.63 -5.79 18.10
CA GLU A 107 -7.51 -6.45 19.09
C GLU A 107 -8.99 -6.27 18.78
N LYS A 108 -9.40 -5.05 18.39
CA LYS A 108 -10.79 -4.77 18.01
C LYS A 108 -11.17 -5.54 16.74
N LEU A 109 -10.29 -5.60 15.75
CA LEU A 109 -10.48 -6.35 14.51
C LEU A 109 -10.65 -7.84 14.77
N THR A 110 -9.79 -8.42 15.60
CA THR A 110 -9.87 -9.84 15.99
C THR A 110 -11.17 -10.13 16.72
N SER A 111 -11.51 -9.34 17.72
CA SER A 111 -12.76 -9.52 18.48
C SER A 111 -14.00 -9.43 17.60
N LEU A 112 -14.02 -8.47 16.66
CA LEU A 112 -15.12 -8.30 15.73
C LEU A 112 -15.18 -9.40 14.66
N SER A 113 -14.03 -9.95 14.28
CA SER A 113 -13.95 -11.11 13.38
C SER A 113 -14.49 -12.39 14.02
N GLU A 114 -14.34 -12.53 15.33
CA GLU A 114 -14.89 -13.67 16.08
C GLU A 114 -16.40 -13.51 16.32
N LYS A 115 -16.84 -12.28 16.58
CA LYS A 115 -18.23 -11.96 16.87
C LYS A 115 -18.66 -10.74 16.06
N PHE A 116 -19.14 -11.00 14.85
CA PHE A 116 -19.55 -9.95 13.92
C PHE A 116 -20.74 -9.13 14.45
N ASP A 117 -20.61 -7.80 14.37
CA ASP A 117 -21.67 -6.84 14.65
C ASP A 117 -21.54 -5.63 13.74
N THR A 118 -22.60 -5.31 13.00
CA THR A 118 -22.61 -4.28 11.97
C THR A 118 -22.37 -2.88 12.54
N ASP A 119 -23.01 -2.54 13.66
CA ASP A 119 -22.90 -1.20 14.25
C ASP A 119 -21.50 -0.97 14.82
N THR A 120 -20.94 -1.99 15.46
CA THR A 120 -19.56 -1.99 15.94
C THR A 120 -18.56 -1.86 14.77
N LEU A 121 -18.81 -2.54 13.65
CA LEU A 121 -17.98 -2.43 12.45
C LEU A 121 -17.98 -1.01 11.89
N GLN A 122 -19.14 -0.39 11.75
CA GLN A 122 -19.25 0.99 11.27
C GLN A 122 -18.52 1.98 12.18
N THR A 123 -18.66 1.80 13.50
CA THR A 123 -17.93 2.61 14.49
C THR A 123 -16.42 2.43 14.36
N LEU A 124 -15.96 1.19 14.27
CA LEU A 124 -14.55 0.87 14.10
C LEU A 124 -13.95 1.51 12.83
N VAL A 125 -14.66 1.39 11.71
CA VAL A 125 -14.23 1.97 10.42
C VAL A 125 -14.11 3.50 10.51
N ALA A 126 -15.05 4.17 11.19
CA ALA A 126 -14.99 5.61 11.42
C ALA A 126 -13.77 5.98 12.28
N GLU A 127 -13.54 5.27 13.41
CA GLU A 127 -12.37 5.48 14.27
C GLU A 127 -11.04 5.31 13.49
N VAL A 128 -10.94 4.26 12.68
CA VAL A 128 -9.75 4.01 11.83
C VAL A 128 -9.54 5.13 10.82
N SER A 129 -10.60 5.57 10.16
CA SER A 129 -10.54 6.68 9.19
C SER A 129 -10.05 7.97 9.82
N ASP A 130 -10.51 8.30 11.04
CA ASP A 130 -10.07 9.50 11.75
C ASP A 130 -8.62 9.35 12.23
N ALA A 131 -8.25 8.21 12.81
CA ALA A 131 -6.87 7.92 13.19
C ALA A 131 -5.90 8.00 11.98
N ARG A 132 -6.33 7.55 10.79
CA ARG A 132 -5.55 7.69 9.55
C ARG A 132 -5.28 9.15 9.21
N LYS A 133 -6.30 10.02 9.32
CA LYS A 133 -6.15 11.47 9.03
C LYS A 133 -5.17 12.11 10.00
N ASP A 134 -5.30 11.79 11.30
CA ASP A 134 -4.43 12.35 12.34
C ASP A 134 -2.97 11.91 12.16
N LEU A 135 -2.73 10.62 11.89
CA LEU A 135 -1.40 10.10 11.61
C LEU A 135 -0.81 10.70 10.33
N GLY A 136 -1.63 10.86 9.29
CA GLY A 136 -1.21 11.51 8.04
C GLY A 136 -0.74 12.95 8.28
N GLN A 137 -1.49 13.73 9.05
CA GLN A 137 -1.11 15.11 9.43
C GLN A 137 0.16 15.15 10.27
N GLN A 138 0.34 14.20 11.20
CA GLN A 138 1.56 14.12 12.02
C GLN A 138 2.79 13.80 11.16
N LEU A 139 2.67 12.89 10.20
CA LEU A 139 3.75 12.57 9.27
C LEU A 139 4.11 13.77 8.39
N GLU A 140 3.13 14.45 7.82
CA GLU A 140 3.34 15.64 7.01
C GLU A 140 4.01 16.76 7.80
N ASN A 141 3.52 17.05 9.00
CA ASN A 141 4.12 18.04 9.89
C ASN A 141 5.55 17.64 10.32
N GLY A 142 5.79 16.36 10.60
CA GLY A 142 7.12 15.84 10.91
C GLY A 142 8.08 15.98 9.74
N TYR A 143 7.66 15.66 8.54
CA TYR A 143 8.43 15.82 7.31
C TYR A 143 8.76 17.31 7.02
N LEU A 144 7.77 18.20 7.14
CA LEU A 144 7.97 19.64 6.98
C LEU A 144 8.95 20.20 8.02
N ARG A 145 8.89 19.73 9.29
CA ARG A 145 9.86 20.12 10.32
C ARG A 145 11.27 19.64 9.99
N LEU A 146 11.43 18.44 9.45
CA LEU A 146 12.73 17.91 9.01
C LEU A 146 13.29 18.71 7.83
N LEU A 147 12.46 19.04 6.83
CA LEU A 147 12.84 19.89 5.72
C LEU A 147 13.26 21.28 6.19
N ALA A 148 12.45 21.91 7.06
CA ALA A 148 12.78 23.22 7.62
C ALA A 148 14.08 23.20 8.43
N ARG A 149 14.35 22.13 9.17
CA ARG A 149 15.60 21.95 9.94
C ARG A 149 16.80 21.75 9.01
N ASN A 150 16.64 21.02 7.91
CA ASN A 150 17.70 20.79 6.95
C ASN A 150 17.96 22.01 6.03
N SER A 151 16.92 22.82 5.78
CA SER A 151 17.06 24.07 5.00
C SER A 151 17.64 25.23 5.82
N ASN A 152 17.59 25.14 7.16
CA ASN A 152 18.14 26.16 8.06
C ASN A 152 19.60 25.89 8.48
N HIS A 153 20.43 25.30 7.62
CA HIS A 153 21.88 25.31 7.75
C HIS A 153 22.52 26.32 6.79
N PRO A 154 22.50 27.64 7.13
CA PRO A 154 23.10 28.68 6.28
C PRO A 154 24.61 28.50 6.07
N GLY A 155 25.31 27.84 7.02
CA GLY A 155 26.74 27.60 6.92
C GLY A 155 27.16 26.52 5.89
N GLN A 156 26.32 25.54 5.59
CA GLN A 156 26.68 24.50 4.61
C GLN A 156 26.51 24.95 3.16
N SER A 157 25.54 25.82 2.89
CA SER A 157 25.34 26.37 1.55
C SER A 157 26.41 27.41 1.16
N GLU A 158 26.98 28.12 2.13
CA GLU A 158 28.11 29.03 1.90
C GLU A 158 29.40 28.27 1.63
N VAL A 159 29.71 27.25 2.43
CA VAL A 159 30.88 26.38 2.21
C VAL A 159 30.81 25.64 0.86
N LEU A 160 29.64 25.17 0.46
CA LEU A 160 29.46 24.54 -0.85
C LEU A 160 29.64 25.54 -2.01
N ARG A 161 29.14 26.78 -1.86
CA ARG A 161 29.37 27.84 -2.86
C ARG A 161 30.83 28.22 -2.99
N GLU A 162 31.55 28.34 -1.88
CA GLU A 162 32.99 28.60 -1.91
C GLU A 162 33.79 27.46 -2.54
N GLN A 163 33.41 26.18 -2.30
CA GLN A 163 34.03 25.03 -2.92
C GLN A 163 33.75 24.96 -4.42
N ILE A 164 32.55 25.30 -4.87
CA ILE A 164 32.21 25.34 -6.32
C ILE A 164 32.94 26.48 -7.01
N GLN A 165 33.04 27.67 -6.39
CA GLN A 165 33.80 28.79 -6.94
C GLN A 165 35.32 28.53 -6.99
N ALA A 166 35.87 27.77 -6.06
CA ALA A 166 37.28 27.37 -6.10
C ALA A 166 37.61 26.36 -7.21
N CYS A 167 36.66 25.52 -7.60
CA CYS A 167 36.83 24.57 -8.72
C CYS A 167 36.75 25.23 -10.12
N ASP A 168 36.07 26.38 -10.24
CA ASP A 168 35.92 27.08 -11.52
C ASP A 168 37.11 28.00 -11.87
N ILE A 169 38.11 28.14 -10.98
CA ILE A 169 39.28 29.00 -11.19
C ILE A 169 40.49 28.23 -11.81
N ASP A 170 40.44 26.90 -11.87
CA ASP A 170 41.50 26.04 -12.41
C ASP A 170 41.18 25.42 -13.80
N SER A 171 40.37 26.11 -14.62
CA SER A 171 40.05 25.65 -15.99
C SER A 171 40.48 26.66 -17.03
#